data_04d2f625e25593fd60a8760fb0117bc3
#
_entry.id   04d2f625e25593fd60a8760fb0117bc3
#
_cell.length_a   1.000
_cell.length_b   1.000
_cell.length_c   1.000
_cell.angle_alpha   90.00
_cell.angle_beta   90.00
_cell.angle_gamma   90.00
#
_symmetry.space_group_name_H-M   'P 1'
#
loop_
_entity.id
_entity.type
_entity.pdbx_description
1 polymer ?
#
loop_
_entity_poly.entity_id
_entity_poly.type
_entity_poly.pdbx_seq_one_letter_code
_entity_poly.pdbx_strand_id
1 'polypeptide(L)'
;EAVQKGSVEVWVGTDGEGNNHKWEVVESLDNAGANDQKVTIDYRDGSIHFGDGTHGKIPAKGQQIYVTYKVKRDGFVAVSKAMKDMTAEINEINAKSGSAEKASCYVYSSWETKGFIDKMAAGNWNDYYDGLTIHPYCGDPGADQDKGAFYDSAMRLAENVGIQKVKNYVNMLPQGKVPVISEYGIFRSTSPLLRSQTHAVYIAKVLMEYVRLGSPYIQKHCLVDWYSSGADSLGPTQQAVIQAVPQTGANQ
;
A
#
# COMPACT_ATOMS: atom_id res chain seq x y z
N GLU A 1 18.76 4.42 2.59
CA GLU A 1 17.86 3.88 3.64
C GLU A 1 18.68 3.79 4.92
N ALA A 2 18.22 4.40 6.02
CA ALA A 2 18.97 4.38 7.27
C ALA A 2 18.83 3.01 7.95
N VAL A 3 19.95 2.43 8.31
CA VAL A 3 20.02 1.23 9.14
C VAL A 3 19.48 1.56 10.54
N GLN A 4 18.58 0.73 11.06
CA GLN A 4 18.01 0.94 12.39
C GLN A 4 19.09 0.71 13.46
N LYS A 5 19.36 1.74 14.28
CA LYS A 5 20.34 1.62 15.38
C LYS A 5 19.96 0.45 16.32
N GLY A 6 20.95 -0.37 16.68
CA GLY A 6 20.76 -1.55 17.53
C GLY A 6 20.22 -2.79 16.83
N SER A 7 20.01 -2.76 15.50
CA SER A 7 19.53 -3.92 14.74
C SER A 7 20.63 -4.67 14.00
N VAL A 8 21.84 -4.14 13.98
CA VAL A 8 22.96 -4.74 13.24
C VAL A 8 23.56 -5.87 14.05
N GLU A 9 23.69 -7.01 13.44
CA GLU A 9 24.45 -8.15 13.96
C GLU A 9 25.51 -8.55 12.94
N VAL A 10 26.72 -8.78 13.42
CA VAL A 10 27.88 -9.09 12.59
C VAL A 10 28.50 -10.42 13.00
N TRP A 11 28.76 -11.29 12.05
CA TRP A 11 29.47 -12.55 12.24
C TRP A 11 30.67 -12.61 11.29
N VAL A 12 31.80 -13.08 11.79
CA VAL A 12 33.04 -13.16 11.01
C VAL A 12 33.67 -14.53 11.13
N GLY A 13 33.87 -15.18 9.99
CA GLY A 13 34.46 -16.50 9.90
C GLY A 13 33.59 -17.59 10.49
N THR A 14 34.12 -18.82 10.42
CA THR A 14 33.50 -20.00 11.03
C THR A 14 34.49 -20.66 11.99
N ASP A 15 33.97 -21.30 13.04
CA ASP A 15 34.77 -22.22 13.86
C ASP A 15 35.02 -23.55 13.13
N GLY A 16 35.73 -24.47 13.78
CA GLY A 16 36.00 -25.80 13.21
C GLY A 16 34.76 -26.67 12.99
N GLU A 17 33.61 -26.28 13.51
CA GLU A 17 32.31 -26.92 13.38
C GLU A 17 31.41 -26.22 12.34
N GLY A 18 31.88 -25.15 11.75
CA GLY A 18 31.14 -24.38 10.73
C GLY A 18 30.24 -23.29 11.30
N ASN A 19 30.27 -23.00 12.59
CA ASN A 19 29.48 -21.92 13.19
C ASN A 19 30.16 -20.58 13.00
N ASN A 20 29.39 -19.56 12.66
CA ASN A 20 29.89 -18.20 12.53
C ASN A 20 30.14 -17.57 13.91
N HIS A 21 31.25 -16.85 14.05
CA HIS A 21 31.56 -16.10 15.26
C HIS A 21 30.86 -14.74 15.25
N LYS A 22 29.98 -14.52 16.21
CA LYS A 22 29.29 -13.24 16.40
C LYS A 22 30.25 -12.22 17.02
N TRP A 23 30.37 -11.06 16.39
CA TRP A 23 31.14 -9.93 16.91
C TRP A 23 30.22 -8.93 17.62
N GLU A 24 30.73 -8.32 18.65
CA GLU A 24 29.98 -7.33 19.44
C GLU A 24 29.98 -5.98 18.73
N VAL A 25 28.79 -5.42 18.56
CA VAL A 25 28.64 -4.05 18.05
C VAL A 25 28.72 -3.09 19.21
N VAL A 26 29.71 -2.20 19.18
CA VAL A 26 30.01 -1.22 20.25
C VAL A 26 29.96 0.21 19.69
N GLU A 27 29.88 1.20 20.57
CA GLU A 27 29.87 2.62 20.15
C GLU A 27 31.25 3.15 19.82
N SER A 28 32.30 2.64 20.46
CA SER A 28 33.70 2.98 20.20
C SER A 28 34.60 1.75 20.42
N LEU A 29 35.72 1.69 19.69
CA LEU A 29 36.76 0.70 19.85
C LEU A 29 37.88 1.17 20.77
N ASP A 30 37.88 2.41 21.31
CA ASP A 30 38.96 3.01 22.07
C ASP A 30 39.40 2.16 23.29
N ASN A 31 38.48 1.43 23.89
CA ASN A 31 38.73 0.55 25.03
C ASN A 31 38.75 -0.94 24.66
N ALA A 32 38.80 -1.28 23.38
CA ALA A 32 38.87 -2.66 22.95
C ALA A 32 40.34 -3.16 23.01
N GLY A 33 40.51 -4.38 23.51
CA GLY A 33 41.82 -5.05 23.45
C GLY A 33 42.11 -5.58 22.03
N ALA A 34 43.39 -5.81 21.73
CA ALA A 34 43.85 -6.23 20.40
C ALA A 34 43.16 -7.48 19.81
N ASN A 35 42.63 -8.36 20.65
CA ASN A 35 41.95 -9.60 20.25
C ASN A 35 40.43 -9.54 20.41
N ASP A 36 39.88 -8.42 20.84
CA ASP A 36 38.43 -8.28 21.04
C ASP A 36 37.68 -8.31 19.70
N GLN A 37 36.70 -9.18 19.61
CA GLN A 37 35.84 -9.32 18.45
C GLN A 37 34.72 -8.27 18.50
N LYS A 38 35.10 -7.02 18.24
CA LYS A 38 34.22 -5.85 18.31
C LYS A 38 34.25 -5.06 17.03
N VAL A 39 33.13 -4.41 16.71
CA VAL A 39 32.96 -3.53 15.54
C VAL A 39 32.17 -2.29 15.93
N THR A 40 32.37 -1.20 15.20
CA THR A 40 31.50 -0.04 15.23
C THR A 40 30.73 0.09 13.93
N ILE A 41 29.58 0.74 13.98
CA ILE A 41 28.70 0.96 12.82
C ILE A 41 28.52 2.46 12.63
N ASP A 42 28.83 2.98 11.45
CA ASP A 42 28.34 4.29 11.05
C ASP A 42 26.93 4.13 10.45
N TYR A 43 25.92 4.51 11.22
CA TYR A 43 24.50 4.38 10.81
C TYR A 43 24.07 5.38 9.73
N ARG A 44 24.93 6.35 9.36
CA ARG A 44 24.60 7.33 8.31
C ARG A 44 24.80 6.74 6.92
N ASP A 45 25.86 5.94 6.74
CA ASP A 45 26.22 5.33 5.47
C ASP A 45 26.19 3.80 5.47
N GLY A 46 26.07 3.18 6.66
CA GLY A 46 26.03 1.72 6.82
C GLY A 46 27.42 1.07 6.90
N SER A 47 28.49 1.86 7.06
CA SER A 47 29.85 1.33 7.15
C SER A 47 30.10 0.58 8.46
N ILE A 48 30.81 -0.54 8.35
CA ILE A 48 31.26 -1.36 9.48
C ILE A 48 32.76 -1.20 9.63
N HIS A 49 33.19 -0.77 10.82
CA HIS A 49 34.60 -0.58 11.13
C HIS A 49 35.07 -1.66 12.12
N PHE A 50 36.05 -2.39 11.68
CA PHE A 50 36.73 -3.39 12.50
C PHE A 50 37.93 -2.75 13.24
N GLY A 51 38.46 -3.48 14.21
CA GLY A 51 39.65 -3.06 14.91
C GLY A 51 40.91 -2.95 14.06
N ASP A 52 41.93 -2.27 14.56
CA ASP A 52 43.20 -2.04 13.90
C ASP A 52 44.31 -2.99 14.37
N GLY A 53 43.97 -3.97 15.24
CA GLY A 53 44.92 -4.88 15.87
C GLY A 53 45.51 -4.37 17.17
N THR A 54 45.22 -3.11 17.56
CA THR A 54 45.51 -2.52 18.86
C THR A 54 44.20 -2.29 19.63
N HIS A 55 43.24 -1.70 18.94
CA HIS A 55 41.87 -1.41 19.41
C HIS A 55 40.87 -2.29 18.65
N GLY A 56 40.76 -3.54 19.11
CA GLY A 56 39.90 -4.53 18.44
C GLY A 56 40.64 -5.38 17.41
N LYS A 57 40.12 -6.57 17.21
CA LYS A 57 40.68 -7.57 16.30
C LYS A 57 40.45 -7.19 14.83
N ILE A 58 41.47 -7.46 13.99
CA ILE A 58 41.32 -7.41 12.52
C ILE A 58 40.80 -8.77 12.07
N PRO A 59 39.73 -8.86 11.25
CA PRO A 59 39.33 -10.12 10.60
C PRO A 59 40.48 -10.71 9.79
N ALA A 60 40.70 -12.01 9.87
CA ALA A 60 41.75 -12.64 9.08
C ALA A 60 41.39 -12.60 7.57
N LYS A 61 42.41 -12.46 6.72
CA LYS A 61 42.22 -12.42 5.29
C LYS A 61 41.46 -13.66 4.77
N GLY A 62 40.39 -13.43 4.03
CA GLY A 62 39.58 -14.49 3.44
C GLY A 62 38.44 -14.99 4.32
N GLN A 63 38.31 -14.51 5.55
CA GLN A 63 37.12 -14.80 6.33
C GLN A 63 35.89 -14.15 5.72
N GLN A 64 34.79 -14.90 5.71
CA GLN A 64 33.48 -14.37 5.29
C GLN A 64 32.89 -13.52 6.41
N ILE A 65 32.24 -12.45 6.04
CA ILE A 65 31.52 -11.55 6.94
C ILE A 65 30.06 -11.60 6.58
N TYR A 66 29.23 -11.94 7.57
CA TYR A 66 27.78 -11.94 7.46
C TYR A 66 27.20 -10.84 8.32
N VAL A 67 26.26 -10.10 7.77
CA VAL A 67 25.62 -8.99 8.48
C VAL A 67 24.12 -9.11 8.32
N THR A 68 23.40 -9.05 9.43
CA THR A 68 21.94 -8.84 9.42
C THR A 68 21.63 -7.49 10.01
N TYR A 69 20.63 -6.82 9.48
CA TYR A 69 20.19 -5.52 9.96
C TYR A 69 18.75 -5.26 9.57
N LYS A 70 18.10 -4.37 10.29
CA LYS A 70 16.80 -3.84 9.93
C LYS A 70 16.96 -2.46 9.31
N VAL A 71 16.27 -2.21 8.23
CA VAL A 71 16.19 -0.87 7.64
C VAL A 71 14.91 -0.23 8.13
N LYS A 72 15.00 0.96 8.64
CA LYS A 72 13.82 1.76 8.88
C LYS A 72 13.38 2.32 7.53
N ARG A 73 12.54 1.58 6.82
CA ARG A 73 11.82 2.14 5.67
C ARG A 73 10.80 3.11 6.22
N ASP A 74 11.09 4.37 6.10
CA ASP A 74 10.01 5.35 6.13
C ASP A 74 9.36 5.31 4.74
N GLY A 75 8.38 4.40 4.60
CA GLY A 75 7.64 4.23 3.35
C GLY A 75 6.96 5.53 2.92
N PHE A 76 6.65 6.38 3.88
CA PHE A 76 6.11 7.71 3.63
C PHE A 76 7.13 8.63 2.94
N VAL A 77 8.39 8.65 3.38
CA VAL A 77 9.45 9.44 2.74
C VAL A 77 9.73 8.97 1.31
N ALA A 78 9.76 7.65 1.09
CA ALA A 78 9.98 7.10 -0.25
C ALA A 78 8.83 7.46 -1.21
N VAL A 79 7.59 7.27 -0.78
CA VAL A 79 6.39 7.67 -1.55
C VAL A 79 6.39 9.15 -1.83
N SER A 80 6.69 9.96 -0.84
CA SER A 80 6.71 11.41 -0.95
C SER A 80 7.76 11.91 -1.94
N LYS A 81 8.96 11.31 -1.96
CA LYS A 81 9.98 11.63 -2.95
C LYS A 81 9.49 11.29 -4.36
N ALA A 82 8.94 10.09 -4.56
CA ALA A 82 8.40 9.68 -5.84
C ALA A 82 7.27 10.61 -6.33
N MET A 83 6.42 11.08 -5.41
CA MET A 83 5.38 12.07 -5.73
C MET A 83 5.97 13.40 -6.21
N LYS A 84 6.99 13.90 -5.54
CA LYS A 84 7.66 15.14 -5.96
C LYS A 84 8.24 15.02 -7.37
N ASP A 85 8.98 13.93 -7.59
CA ASP A 85 9.64 13.69 -8.87
C ASP A 85 8.58 13.55 -9.99
N MET A 86 7.51 12.79 -9.75
CA MET A 86 6.42 12.61 -10.71
C MET A 86 5.64 13.90 -10.96
N THR A 87 5.34 14.68 -9.93
CA THR A 87 4.62 15.95 -10.09
C THR A 87 5.46 16.98 -10.85
N ALA A 88 6.77 17.01 -10.62
CA ALA A 88 7.68 17.87 -11.38
C ALA A 88 7.65 17.51 -12.87
N GLU A 89 7.71 16.23 -13.21
CA GLU A 89 7.62 15.74 -14.59
C GLU A 89 6.27 16.05 -15.22
N ILE A 90 5.17 15.81 -14.51
CA ILE A 90 3.81 16.17 -14.98
C ILE A 90 3.69 17.66 -15.24
N ASN A 91 4.22 18.50 -14.37
CA ASN A 91 4.19 19.96 -14.54
C ASN A 91 5.00 20.40 -15.76
N GLU A 92 6.15 19.78 -16.00
CA GLU A 92 6.96 20.04 -17.19
C GLU A 92 6.23 19.64 -18.48
N ILE A 93 5.62 18.46 -18.50
CA ILE A 93 4.78 17.99 -19.62
C ILE A 93 3.61 18.95 -19.85
N ASN A 94 2.91 19.32 -18.79
CA ASN A 94 1.78 20.25 -18.86
C ASN A 94 2.19 21.63 -19.38
N ALA A 95 3.38 22.12 -19.02
CA ALA A 95 3.89 23.39 -19.50
C ALA A 95 4.25 23.37 -20.99
N LYS A 96 4.76 22.23 -21.47
CA LYS A 96 5.12 22.02 -22.89
C LYS A 96 3.91 21.69 -23.77
N SER A 97 2.86 21.12 -23.18
CA SER A 97 1.66 20.72 -23.91
C SER A 97 0.83 21.94 -24.31
N GLY A 98 0.50 22.07 -25.60
CA GLY A 98 -0.50 23.00 -26.09
C GLY A 98 -1.95 22.60 -25.80
N SER A 99 -2.18 21.47 -25.15
CA SER A 99 -3.51 20.97 -24.80
C SER A 99 -4.18 21.81 -23.72
N ALA A 100 -5.50 22.00 -23.85
CA ALA A 100 -6.33 22.57 -22.79
C ALA A 100 -6.49 21.58 -21.60
N GLU A 101 -6.38 20.29 -21.89
CA GLU A 101 -6.39 19.25 -20.85
C GLU A 101 -4.99 19.04 -20.29
N LYS A 102 -4.90 19.04 -18.99
CA LYS A 102 -3.66 18.84 -18.25
C LYS A 102 -3.68 17.50 -17.53
N ALA A 103 -2.54 16.84 -17.48
CA ALA A 103 -2.38 15.64 -16.69
C ALA A 103 -2.46 15.95 -15.20
N SER A 104 -3.05 15.06 -14.42
CA SER A 104 -3.20 15.16 -12.97
C SER A 104 -2.43 14.04 -12.26
N CYS A 105 -1.92 14.33 -11.07
CA CYS A 105 -1.25 13.37 -10.21
C CYS A 105 -2.22 12.88 -9.13
N TYR A 106 -2.61 11.61 -9.22
CA TYR A 106 -3.44 10.95 -8.21
C TYR A 106 -2.61 9.95 -7.41
N VAL A 107 -2.65 10.09 -6.10
CA VAL A 107 -1.85 9.24 -5.21
C VAL A 107 -2.70 8.14 -4.60
N TYR A 108 -2.22 6.93 -4.70
CA TYR A 108 -2.81 5.81 -4.00
C TYR A 108 -2.57 5.93 -2.50
N SER A 109 -3.66 6.04 -1.76
CA SER A 109 -3.66 5.98 -0.30
C SER A 109 -4.11 4.58 0.12
N SER A 110 -3.19 3.75 0.58
CA SER A 110 -3.52 2.41 1.09
C SER A 110 -4.33 2.47 2.40
N TRP A 111 -4.38 3.62 3.04
CA TRP A 111 -5.12 3.86 4.28
C TRP A 111 -5.91 5.14 4.15
N GLU A 112 -7.19 5.01 4.00
CA GLU A 112 -8.17 6.08 3.86
C GLU A 112 -8.40 6.78 5.21
N THR A 113 -7.32 7.21 5.85
CA THR A 113 -7.36 7.72 7.21
C THR A 113 -6.93 9.17 7.29
N LYS A 114 -7.55 9.89 8.21
CA LYS A 114 -7.13 11.24 8.57
C LYS A 114 -5.64 11.30 8.92
N GLY A 115 -5.10 10.27 9.59
CA GLY A 115 -3.68 10.21 9.94
C GLY A 115 -2.73 10.21 8.74
N PHE A 116 -3.10 9.62 7.61
CA PHE A 116 -2.33 9.71 6.38
C PHE A 116 -2.38 11.13 5.80
N ILE A 117 -3.57 11.71 5.71
CA ILE A 117 -3.80 13.07 5.20
C ILE A 117 -3.06 14.09 6.07
N ASP A 118 -3.09 13.96 7.38
CA ASP A 118 -2.37 14.83 8.32
C ASP A 118 -0.85 14.74 8.15
N LYS A 119 -0.32 13.55 7.90
CA LYS A 119 1.12 13.37 7.61
C LYS A 119 1.52 14.02 6.29
N MET A 120 0.67 13.92 5.27
CA MET A 120 0.88 14.60 4.00
C MET A 120 0.95 16.12 4.19
N ALA A 121 0.01 16.68 4.95
CA ALA A 121 -0.02 18.10 5.28
C ALA A 121 1.20 18.54 6.11
N ALA A 122 1.55 17.78 7.14
CA ALA A 122 2.70 18.08 8.01
C ALA A 122 4.04 18.04 7.27
N GLY A 123 4.15 17.23 6.22
CA GLY A 123 5.32 17.15 5.36
C GLY A 123 5.37 18.21 4.24
N ASN A 124 4.38 19.09 4.15
CA ASN A 124 4.20 20.04 3.02
C ASN A 124 4.06 19.32 1.66
N TRP A 125 3.35 18.20 1.63
CA TRP A 125 3.21 17.36 0.43
C TRP A 125 1.96 17.69 -0.40
N ASN A 126 1.08 18.56 0.12
CA ASN A 126 -0.21 18.85 -0.52
C ASN A 126 -0.06 19.49 -1.93
N ASP A 127 1.10 20.09 -2.22
CA ASP A 127 1.38 20.68 -3.54
C ASP A 127 1.81 19.65 -4.59
N TYR A 128 2.00 18.39 -4.18
CA TYR A 128 2.55 17.34 -5.06
C TYR A 128 1.52 16.28 -5.48
N TYR A 129 0.25 16.56 -5.33
CA TYR A 129 -0.83 15.70 -5.85
C TYR A 129 -2.12 16.50 -6.05
N ASP A 130 -2.97 16.02 -6.94
CA ASP A 130 -4.27 16.61 -7.25
C ASP A 130 -5.41 15.89 -6.53
N GLY A 131 -5.26 14.59 -6.28
CA GLY A 131 -6.25 13.79 -5.58
C GLY A 131 -5.68 12.59 -4.87
N LEU A 132 -6.44 12.07 -3.92
CA LEU A 132 -6.11 10.86 -3.17
C LEU A 132 -7.16 9.77 -3.39
N THR A 133 -6.69 8.52 -3.49
CA THR A 133 -7.59 7.38 -3.74
C THR A 133 -8.33 6.95 -2.49
N ILE A 134 -9.51 6.39 -2.70
CA ILE A 134 -10.33 5.73 -1.69
C ILE A 134 -11.02 4.49 -2.28
N HIS A 135 -11.21 3.45 -1.46
CA HIS A 135 -11.95 2.22 -1.79
C HIS A 135 -13.23 2.10 -0.95
N PRO A 136 -14.32 2.76 -1.33
CA PRO A 136 -15.53 2.82 -0.52
C PRO A 136 -16.41 1.58 -0.65
N TYR A 137 -15.87 0.41 -0.35
CA TYR A 137 -16.68 -0.80 -0.27
C TYR A 137 -17.71 -0.71 0.85
N CYS A 138 -18.94 -1.17 0.57
CA CYS A 138 -20.04 -1.04 1.51
C CYS A 138 -20.25 -2.26 2.41
N GLY A 139 -19.54 -3.36 2.19
CA GLY A 139 -19.73 -4.62 2.92
C GLY A 139 -20.76 -5.54 2.27
N ASP A 140 -21.13 -6.62 2.98
CA ASP A 140 -22.04 -7.65 2.53
C ASP A 140 -23.49 -7.33 2.91
N PRO A 141 -24.45 -7.26 1.97
CA PRO A 141 -25.87 -7.07 2.27
C PRO A 141 -26.53 -8.30 2.91
N GLY A 142 -25.79 -9.39 3.08
CA GLY A 142 -26.27 -10.65 3.64
C GLY A 142 -26.54 -11.73 2.60
N ALA A 143 -26.80 -12.95 3.10
CA ALA A 143 -27.10 -14.12 2.27
C ALA A 143 -28.61 -14.31 2.06
N ASP A 144 -29.41 -13.28 2.25
CA ASP A 144 -30.86 -13.33 2.15
C ASP A 144 -31.29 -13.76 0.74
N GLN A 145 -32.27 -14.64 0.68
CA GLN A 145 -32.88 -15.10 -0.57
C GLN A 145 -34.15 -14.29 -0.93
N ASP A 146 -34.66 -13.49 0.00
CA ASP A 146 -35.74 -12.57 -0.27
C ASP A 146 -35.22 -11.36 -1.07
N LYS A 147 -35.78 -11.17 -2.25
CA LYS A 147 -35.34 -10.10 -3.17
C LYS A 147 -35.59 -8.70 -2.62
N GLY A 148 -36.67 -8.51 -1.88
CA GLY A 148 -37.01 -7.22 -1.28
C GLY A 148 -36.06 -6.87 -0.15
N ALA A 149 -35.87 -7.77 0.80
CA ALA A 149 -34.97 -7.59 1.92
C ALA A 149 -33.51 -7.38 1.49
N PHE A 150 -33.05 -8.13 0.48
CA PHE A 150 -31.74 -7.95 -0.10
C PHE A 150 -31.57 -6.58 -0.76
N TYR A 151 -32.56 -6.14 -1.53
CA TYR A 151 -32.55 -4.82 -2.16
C TYR A 151 -32.46 -3.71 -1.11
N ASP A 152 -33.31 -3.76 -0.08
CA ASP A 152 -33.31 -2.74 0.98
C ASP A 152 -31.99 -2.71 1.74
N SER A 153 -31.41 -3.87 2.01
CA SER A 153 -30.11 -3.98 2.64
C SER A 153 -29.00 -3.40 1.77
N ALA A 154 -28.97 -3.72 0.50
CA ALA A 154 -27.98 -3.19 -0.45
C ALA A 154 -28.08 -1.66 -0.57
N MET A 155 -29.31 -1.11 -0.64
CA MET A 155 -29.52 0.33 -0.74
C MET A 155 -29.13 1.07 0.55
N ARG A 156 -29.43 0.51 1.71
CA ARG A 156 -28.97 1.08 2.99
C ARG A 156 -27.45 1.07 3.11
N LEU A 157 -26.79 0.00 2.68
CA LEU A 157 -25.33 -0.07 2.66
C LEU A 157 -24.73 0.94 1.69
N ALA A 158 -25.33 1.12 0.50
CA ALA A 158 -24.91 2.15 -0.43
C ALA A 158 -24.92 3.55 0.23
N GLU A 159 -26.03 3.91 0.89
CA GLU A 159 -26.22 5.23 1.49
C GLU A 159 -25.40 5.44 2.75
N ASN A 160 -25.51 4.50 3.71
CA ASN A 160 -24.99 4.70 5.05
C ASN A 160 -23.53 4.26 5.20
N VAL A 161 -23.00 3.50 4.24
CA VAL A 161 -21.61 3.05 4.28
C VAL A 161 -20.83 3.56 3.07
N GLY A 162 -21.13 3.12 1.85
CA GLY A 162 -20.34 3.45 0.68
C GLY A 162 -20.27 4.95 0.41
N ILE A 163 -21.44 5.59 0.25
CA ILE A 163 -21.53 7.04 -0.01
C ILE A 163 -21.03 7.84 1.18
N GLN A 164 -21.36 7.41 2.41
CA GLN A 164 -20.94 8.12 3.61
C GLN A 164 -19.42 8.08 3.81
N LYS A 165 -18.74 6.98 3.46
CA LYS A 165 -17.27 6.91 3.46
C LYS A 165 -16.66 8.00 2.56
N VAL A 166 -17.18 8.17 1.34
CA VAL A 166 -16.67 9.19 0.42
C VAL A 166 -16.97 10.59 0.92
N LYS A 167 -18.16 10.85 1.46
CA LYS A 167 -18.50 12.14 2.09
C LYS A 167 -17.53 12.50 3.21
N ASN A 168 -17.26 11.54 4.09
CA ASN A 168 -16.33 11.75 5.20
C ASN A 168 -14.90 12.00 4.68
N TYR A 169 -14.51 11.30 3.62
CA TYR A 169 -13.20 11.45 3.02
C TYR A 169 -13.02 12.82 2.37
N VAL A 170 -14.00 13.28 1.60
CA VAL A 170 -14.01 14.63 1.02
C VAL A 170 -13.83 15.71 2.08
N ASN A 171 -14.50 15.55 3.23
CA ASN A 171 -14.37 16.51 4.34
C ASN A 171 -12.97 16.50 5.01
N MET A 172 -12.20 15.46 4.82
CA MET A 172 -10.83 15.36 5.34
C MET A 172 -9.77 15.85 4.34
N LEU A 173 -10.10 15.90 3.05
CA LEU A 173 -9.15 16.32 2.02
C LEU A 173 -8.77 17.80 2.17
N PRO A 174 -7.51 18.17 1.90
CA PRO A 174 -7.12 19.56 1.81
C PRO A 174 -7.89 20.30 0.71
N GLN A 175 -8.03 21.60 0.88
CA GLN A 175 -8.72 22.44 -0.11
C GLN A 175 -8.14 22.24 -1.52
N GLY A 176 -9.01 22.08 -2.49
CA GLY A 176 -8.65 21.89 -3.90
C GLY A 176 -8.23 20.47 -4.27
N LYS A 177 -8.20 19.53 -3.32
CA LYS A 177 -7.93 18.12 -3.61
C LYS A 177 -9.23 17.34 -3.80
N VAL A 178 -9.17 16.33 -4.67
CA VAL A 178 -10.35 15.53 -5.05
C VAL A 178 -10.25 14.08 -4.56
N PRO A 179 -11.37 13.44 -4.24
CA PRO A 179 -11.41 12.01 -4.00
C PRO A 179 -11.31 11.26 -5.33
N VAL A 180 -10.48 10.23 -5.40
CA VAL A 180 -10.35 9.36 -6.56
C VAL A 180 -10.84 7.97 -6.17
N ILE A 181 -11.92 7.51 -6.77
CA ILE A 181 -12.49 6.20 -6.48
C ILE A 181 -11.79 5.17 -7.35
N SER A 182 -10.73 4.55 -6.85
CA SER A 182 -9.96 3.55 -7.60
C SER A 182 -10.56 2.15 -7.53
N GLU A 183 -11.41 1.89 -6.55
CA GLU A 183 -12.21 0.66 -6.46
C GLU A 183 -13.52 0.94 -5.71
N TYR A 184 -14.61 0.32 -6.12
CA TYR A 184 -15.84 0.29 -5.34
C TYR A 184 -16.68 -0.94 -5.66
N GLY A 185 -17.57 -1.30 -4.75
CA GLY A 185 -18.50 -2.41 -4.94
C GLY A 185 -19.10 -2.92 -3.63
N ILE A 186 -19.89 -3.97 -3.76
CA ILE A 186 -20.32 -4.81 -2.66
C ILE A 186 -19.21 -5.82 -2.39
N PHE A 187 -18.71 -5.89 -1.15
CA PHE A 187 -17.55 -6.69 -0.83
C PHE A 187 -17.94 -8.04 -0.23
N ARG A 188 -17.47 -9.10 -0.87
CA ARG A 188 -17.54 -10.50 -0.39
C ARG A 188 -18.95 -11.04 -0.12
N SER A 189 -19.98 -10.59 -0.82
CA SER A 189 -21.28 -11.22 -0.68
C SER A 189 -21.32 -12.58 -1.40
N THR A 190 -21.94 -13.55 -0.74
CA THR A 190 -22.22 -14.88 -1.27
C THR A 190 -23.64 -15.01 -1.82
N SER A 191 -24.45 -13.96 -1.73
CA SER A 191 -25.84 -14.00 -2.19
C SER A 191 -25.92 -14.12 -3.72
N PRO A 192 -26.71 -15.07 -4.24
CA PRO A 192 -26.97 -15.16 -5.68
C PRO A 192 -27.69 -13.92 -6.23
N LEU A 193 -28.30 -13.12 -5.37
CA LEU A 193 -29.00 -11.88 -5.74
C LEU A 193 -28.02 -10.76 -6.13
N LEU A 194 -26.72 -10.88 -5.87
CA LEU A 194 -25.71 -10.01 -6.46
C LEU A 194 -25.69 -10.06 -7.98
N ARG A 195 -26.20 -11.14 -8.59
CA ARG A 195 -26.37 -11.28 -10.04
C ARG A 195 -27.69 -10.72 -10.53
N SER A 196 -28.43 -10.04 -9.67
CA SER A 196 -29.72 -9.47 -9.98
C SER A 196 -29.64 -7.98 -10.34
N GLN A 197 -30.78 -7.42 -10.72
CA GLN A 197 -30.91 -5.97 -10.97
C GLN A 197 -30.55 -5.11 -9.76
N THR A 198 -30.63 -5.65 -8.55
CA THR A 198 -30.20 -4.93 -7.32
C THR A 198 -28.77 -4.46 -7.43
N HIS A 199 -27.85 -5.28 -7.94
CA HIS A 199 -26.46 -4.88 -8.12
C HIS A 199 -26.31 -3.75 -9.15
N ALA A 200 -27.06 -3.81 -10.26
CA ALA A 200 -27.03 -2.74 -11.25
C ALA A 200 -27.55 -1.41 -10.69
N VAL A 201 -28.65 -1.44 -9.91
CA VAL A 201 -29.18 -0.26 -9.25
C VAL A 201 -28.19 0.29 -8.20
N TYR A 202 -27.56 -0.60 -7.42
CA TYR A 202 -26.52 -0.22 -6.47
C TYR A 202 -25.38 0.52 -7.18
N ILE A 203 -24.83 -0.06 -8.25
CA ILE A 203 -23.74 0.54 -9.02
C ILE A 203 -24.14 1.93 -9.53
N ALA A 204 -25.31 2.04 -10.16
CA ALA A 204 -25.79 3.31 -10.69
C ALA A 204 -25.95 4.37 -9.60
N LYS A 205 -26.53 4.00 -8.45
CA LYS A 205 -26.74 4.89 -7.31
C LYS A 205 -25.42 5.45 -6.76
N VAL A 206 -24.47 4.58 -6.45
CA VAL A 206 -23.19 5.01 -5.87
C VAL A 206 -22.35 5.79 -6.88
N LEU A 207 -22.35 5.39 -8.15
CA LEU A 207 -21.64 6.10 -9.21
C LEU A 207 -22.12 7.55 -9.33
N MET A 208 -23.42 7.76 -9.38
CA MET A 208 -24.00 9.12 -9.46
C MET A 208 -23.60 9.98 -8.27
N GLU A 209 -23.62 9.41 -7.08
CA GLU A 209 -23.24 10.15 -5.86
C GLU A 209 -21.73 10.43 -5.81
N TYR A 210 -20.89 9.52 -6.25
CA TYR A 210 -19.44 9.75 -6.32
C TYR A 210 -19.06 10.86 -7.31
N VAL A 211 -19.77 10.94 -8.45
CA VAL A 211 -19.64 12.07 -9.38
C VAL A 211 -20.07 13.38 -8.69
N ARG A 212 -21.19 13.39 -7.98
CA ARG A 212 -21.65 14.58 -7.24
C ARG A 212 -20.68 15.03 -6.15
N LEU A 213 -19.96 14.09 -5.55
CA LEU A 213 -18.93 14.35 -4.55
C LEU A 213 -17.59 14.81 -5.15
N GLY A 214 -17.54 15.02 -6.47
CA GLY A 214 -16.41 15.61 -7.16
C GLY A 214 -15.30 14.63 -7.53
N SER A 215 -15.59 13.33 -7.56
CA SER A 215 -14.59 12.35 -8.03
C SER A 215 -14.45 12.45 -9.55
N PRO A 216 -13.25 12.83 -10.07
CA PRO A 216 -13.02 12.91 -11.51
C PRO A 216 -12.75 11.54 -12.14
N TYR A 217 -12.45 10.54 -11.32
CA TYR A 217 -12.10 9.20 -11.76
C TYR A 217 -12.71 8.14 -10.85
N ILE A 218 -13.51 7.26 -11.42
CA ILE A 218 -14.27 6.26 -10.68
C ILE A 218 -14.13 4.90 -11.38
N GLN A 219 -13.54 3.94 -10.70
CA GLN A 219 -13.36 2.58 -11.19
C GLN A 219 -14.22 1.59 -10.42
N LYS A 220 -15.03 0.83 -11.14
CA LYS A 220 -15.73 -0.33 -10.58
C LYS A 220 -14.77 -1.53 -10.56
N HIS A 221 -14.57 -2.10 -9.40
CA HIS A 221 -13.86 -3.37 -9.26
C HIS A 221 -14.87 -4.53 -9.26
N CYS A 222 -14.88 -5.37 -10.28
CA CYS A 222 -14.17 -5.32 -11.54
C CYS A 222 -15.16 -5.49 -12.71
N LEU A 223 -14.71 -5.38 -13.96
CA LEU A 223 -15.60 -5.56 -15.12
C LEU A 223 -16.02 -7.02 -15.27
N VAL A 224 -15.08 -7.95 -15.11
CA VAL A 224 -15.29 -9.39 -15.18
C VAL A 224 -14.68 -10.04 -13.95
N ASP A 225 -15.45 -10.88 -13.25
CA ASP A 225 -14.92 -11.65 -12.13
C ASP A 225 -13.91 -12.68 -12.64
N TRP A 226 -12.80 -12.77 -11.90
CA TRP A 226 -11.89 -13.86 -12.10
C TRP A 226 -12.48 -15.11 -11.48
N TYR A 227 -12.75 -16.10 -12.34
CA TYR A 227 -13.17 -17.41 -11.92
C TYR A 227 -11.95 -18.29 -11.72
N SER A 228 -11.58 -18.56 -10.48
CA SER A 228 -10.62 -19.60 -10.16
C SER A 228 -11.37 -20.94 -10.13
N SER A 229 -10.94 -21.87 -10.97
CA SER A 229 -11.47 -23.24 -11.00
C SER A 229 -11.02 -24.08 -9.80
N GLY A 230 -10.19 -23.54 -8.92
CA GLY A 230 -9.84 -24.15 -7.65
C GLY A 230 -10.95 -23.95 -6.63
N ALA A 231 -11.15 -24.93 -5.76
CA ALA A 231 -12.03 -24.82 -4.61
C ALA A 231 -11.49 -23.83 -3.58
N ASP A 232 -11.22 -22.60 -4.03
CA ASP A 232 -10.79 -21.55 -3.14
C ASP A 232 -11.92 -21.23 -2.20
N SER A 233 -11.60 -21.28 -0.93
CA SER A 233 -12.47 -21.00 0.20
C SER A 233 -13.17 -19.64 0.15
N LEU A 234 -12.87 -18.82 -0.87
CA LEU A 234 -13.42 -17.49 -1.05
C LEU A 234 -14.56 -17.44 -2.07
N GLY A 235 -14.78 -18.48 -2.87
CA GLY A 235 -15.75 -18.46 -3.97
C GLY A 235 -15.52 -17.32 -4.96
N PRO A 236 -16.26 -17.26 -6.05
CA PRO A 236 -16.24 -16.08 -6.92
C PRO A 236 -16.69 -14.88 -6.09
N THR A 237 -15.91 -13.81 -6.11
CA THR A 237 -16.19 -12.60 -5.33
C THR A 237 -17.50 -11.91 -5.71
N GLN A 238 -18.08 -12.31 -6.82
CA GLN A 238 -19.36 -11.82 -7.39
C GLN A 238 -19.45 -10.30 -7.47
N GLN A 239 -18.30 -9.64 -7.53
CA GLN A 239 -18.20 -8.17 -7.55
C GLN A 239 -18.23 -7.61 -8.97
N ALA A 240 -18.03 -8.45 -9.97
CA ALA A 240 -17.97 -8.00 -11.37
C ALA A 240 -19.29 -7.51 -11.90
N VAL A 241 -19.22 -6.60 -12.85
CA VAL A 241 -20.37 -6.15 -13.65
C VAL A 241 -20.81 -7.26 -14.60
N ILE A 242 -19.84 -7.97 -15.19
CA ILE A 242 -20.04 -9.14 -16.06
C ILE A 242 -19.46 -10.34 -15.35
N GLN A 243 -20.28 -11.35 -15.12
CA GLN A 243 -19.82 -12.57 -14.49
C GLN A 243 -19.39 -13.59 -15.53
N ALA A 244 -18.19 -14.13 -15.35
CA ALA A 244 -17.75 -15.26 -16.13
C ALA A 244 -18.65 -16.46 -15.84
N VAL A 245 -19.24 -17.02 -16.86
CA VAL A 245 -19.92 -18.32 -16.78
C VAL A 245 -18.83 -19.37 -16.70
N PRO A 246 -18.85 -20.29 -15.71
CA PRO A 246 -17.93 -21.41 -15.70
C PRO A 246 -18.07 -22.16 -17.02
N GLN A 247 -16.98 -22.29 -17.76
CA GLN A 247 -16.94 -23.27 -18.82
C GLN A 247 -17.01 -24.63 -18.11
N THR A 248 -18.20 -25.16 -17.98
CA THR A 248 -18.33 -26.59 -17.71
C THR A 248 -17.67 -27.26 -18.90
N GLY A 249 -16.49 -27.84 -18.68
CA GLY A 249 -15.79 -28.61 -19.70
C GLY A 249 -16.58 -29.84 -20.08
N ALA A 250 -17.57 -29.63 -20.90
CA ALA A 250 -18.17 -30.64 -21.73
C ALA A 250 -17.57 -30.46 -23.11
N ASN A 251 -16.38 -30.97 -23.31
CA ASN A 251 -16.00 -31.46 -24.58
C ASN A 251 -16.94 -32.64 -24.85
N GLN A 252 -17.93 -32.43 -25.64
CA GLN A 252 -18.55 -33.48 -26.45
C GLN A 252 -18.43 -33.11 -27.90
#